data_8b380660a7b1a382da61b322e9115d40
#
_entry.id   8b380660a7b1a382da61b322e9115d40
#
_cell.length_a   1.000
_cell.length_b   1.000
_cell.length_c   1.000
_cell.angle_alpha   90.00
_cell.angle_beta   90.00
_cell.angle_gamma   90.00
#
_symmetry.space_group_name_H-M   'P 1'
#
loop_
_entity.id
_entity.type
_entity.pdbx_description
1 polymer ?
#
loop_
_entity_poly.entity_id
_entity_poly.type
_entity_poly.pdbx_seq_one_letter_code
_entity_poly.pdbx_strand_id
1 'polypeptide(L)'
;MPRLDVRGVSVRFGGNVALDDASLSADAGCVTGLIGPNGAGKTTLFNVVTGLLPPTSGAVAIDGSDITGLNPHKRARRGLARTFQRLELFTMLTVRENILVAADIHRKWSRDKEDPAERTDAIIGRIGLRATADVRVTALPTGQGRLVELGRALACKPTVLLLDEPASGQDDGETEQFARLLRELAEEGVAVVLVEHDVRLVMAVCDVISVLDFGRVIAMGTPAEIQSDEAVLTAYLGASKGSE
;
A
#
# COMPACT_ATOMS: atom_id res chain seq x y z
N MET A 1 -10.13 16.46 6.82
CA MET A 1 -9.23 15.66 7.68
C MET A 1 -8.76 14.48 6.87
N PRO A 2 -7.47 14.16 6.87
CA PRO A 2 -6.98 13.02 6.11
C PRO A 2 -7.63 11.72 6.59
N ARG A 3 -7.79 10.77 5.66
CA ARG A 3 -8.30 9.42 5.95
C ARG A 3 -7.28 8.64 6.78
N LEU A 4 -6.02 8.68 6.38
CA LEU A 4 -4.88 8.19 7.17
C LEU A 4 -4.03 9.37 7.61
N ASP A 5 -3.70 9.42 8.90
CA ASP A 5 -2.87 10.46 9.47
C ASP A 5 -1.81 9.84 10.39
N VAL A 6 -0.55 9.96 9.98
CA VAL A 6 0.65 9.52 10.73
C VAL A 6 1.38 10.74 11.19
N ARG A 7 1.56 10.89 12.50
CA ARG A 7 2.11 12.11 13.10
C ARG A 7 3.31 11.81 13.97
N GLY A 8 4.48 12.37 13.61
CA GLY A 8 5.69 12.39 14.43
C GLY A 8 6.18 11.01 14.83
N VAL A 9 6.03 10.01 13.95
CA VAL A 9 6.36 8.62 14.27
C VAL A 9 7.86 8.44 14.29
N SER A 10 8.38 7.94 15.43
CA SER A 10 9.77 7.52 15.57
C SER A 10 9.84 6.03 15.92
N VAL A 11 10.87 5.37 15.38
CA VAL A 11 11.16 3.95 15.63
C VAL A 11 12.65 3.76 15.84
N ARG A 12 13.02 3.11 16.94
CA ARG A 12 14.41 2.79 17.29
C ARG A 12 14.59 1.30 17.52
N PHE A 13 15.63 0.73 16.92
CA PHE A 13 16.07 -0.64 17.15
C PHE A 13 17.44 -0.60 17.84
N GLY A 14 17.45 -0.70 19.16
CA GLY A 14 18.67 -0.48 19.95
C GLY A 14 19.22 0.92 19.72
N GLY A 15 20.44 1.03 19.20
CA GLY A 15 21.08 2.31 18.86
C GLY A 15 20.71 2.88 17.48
N ASN A 16 20.04 2.09 16.62
CA ASN A 16 19.70 2.51 15.26
C ASN A 16 18.32 3.18 15.21
N VAL A 17 18.23 4.35 14.60
CA VAL A 17 16.99 5.08 14.37
C VAL A 17 16.50 4.77 12.96
N ALA A 18 15.39 4.03 12.86
CA ALA A 18 14.78 3.65 11.58
C ALA A 18 13.75 4.68 11.08
N LEU A 19 13.06 5.35 12.00
CA LEU A 19 12.20 6.51 11.73
C LEU A 19 12.46 7.58 12.78
N ASP A 20 12.48 8.84 12.36
CA ASP A 20 12.76 9.99 13.20
C ASP A 20 11.80 11.12 12.86
N ASP A 21 10.74 11.25 13.66
CA ASP A 21 9.68 12.26 13.53
C ASP A 21 8.97 12.23 12.16
N ALA A 22 8.79 11.01 11.61
CA ALA A 22 8.17 10.83 10.30
C ALA A 22 6.67 11.08 10.36
N SER A 23 6.17 11.92 9.44
CA SER A 23 4.74 12.23 9.29
C SER A 23 4.30 11.96 7.85
N LEU A 24 3.09 11.39 7.69
CA LEU A 24 2.47 11.07 6.40
C LEU A 24 0.97 11.23 6.51
N SER A 25 0.34 11.87 5.54
CA SER A 25 -1.11 11.91 5.43
C SER A 25 -1.58 11.38 4.08
N ALA A 26 -2.74 10.70 4.08
CA ALA A 26 -3.40 10.29 2.84
C ALA A 26 -4.89 10.64 2.93
N ASP A 27 -5.35 11.42 1.96
CA ASP A 27 -6.74 11.84 1.87
C ASP A 27 -7.61 10.80 1.17
N ALA A 28 -8.90 10.77 1.51
CA ALA A 28 -9.87 9.97 0.78
C ALA A 28 -9.93 10.47 -0.67
N GLY A 29 -9.93 9.53 -1.61
CA GLY A 29 -10.00 9.88 -3.03
C GLY A 29 -8.66 10.25 -3.66
N CYS A 30 -7.55 10.06 -2.95
CA CYS A 30 -6.21 10.39 -3.43
C CYS A 30 -5.28 9.18 -3.41
N VAL A 31 -4.32 9.20 -4.35
CA VAL A 31 -3.17 8.31 -4.36
C VAL A 31 -1.95 9.07 -3.83
N THR A 32 -1.45 8.66 -2.66
CA THR A 32 -0.27 9.24 -2.02
C THR A 32 0.93 8.33 -2.26
N GLY A 33 1.97 8.83 -2.91
CA GLY A 33 3.24 8.13 -3.08
C GLY A 33 4.12 8.26 -1.83
N LEU A 34 4.78 7.18 -1.44
CA LEU A 34 5.86 7.20 -0.45
C LEU A 34 7.12 6.65 -1.11
N ILE A 35 8.02 7.54 -1.50
CA ILE A 35 9.25 7.18 -2.18
C ILE A 35 10.48 7.47 -1.32
N GLY A 36 11.62 7.01 -1.75
CA GLY A 36 12.92 7.25 -1.07
C GLY A 36 13.90 6.11 -1.35
N PRO A 37 15.18 6.32 -1.04
CA PRO A 37 16.23 5.31 -1.22
C PRO A 37 15.96 4.00 -0.45
N ASN A 38 16.71 2.95 -0.79
CA ASN A 38 16.69 1.71 -0.01
C ASN A 38 17.20 2.00 1.40
N GLY A 39 16.50 1.44 2.40
CA GLY A 39 16.83 1.72 3.81
C GLY A 39 16.28 3.03 4.36
N ALA A 40 15.59 3.86 3.58
CA ALA A 40 15.01 5.12 4.05
C ALA A 40 13.96 4.97 5.17
N GLY A 41 13.39 3.77 5.37
CA GLY A 41 12.40 3.52 6.43
C GLY A 41 10.97 3.26 5.93
N LYS A 42 10.73 3.20 4.61
CA LYS A 42 9.39 3.03 4.01
C LYS A 42 8.65 1.80 4.56
N THR A 43 9.26 0.63 4.53
CA THR A 43 8.68 -0.62 5.08
C THR A 43 8.47 -0.52 6.60
N THR A 44 9.36 0.16 7.32
CA THR A 44 9.20 0.41 8.77
C THR A 44 7.96 1.26 9.03
N LEU A 45 7.75 2.32 8.25
CA LEU A 45 6.57 3.18 8.35
C LEU A 45 5.28 2.39 8.06
N PHE A 46 5.26 1.57 7.01
CA PHE A 46 4.13 0.69 6.71
C PHE A 46 3.85 -0.31 7.84
N ASN A 47 4.91 -0.87 8.45
CA ASN A 47 4.76 -1.78 9.60
C ASN A 47 4.18 -1.06 10.84
N VAL A 48 4.53 0.20 11.05
CA VAL A 48 3.92 1.02 12.10
C VAL A 48 2.44 1.29 11.78
N VAL A 49 2.12 1.72 10.56
CA VAL A 49 0.73 2.01 10.15
C VAL A 49 -0.15 0.76 10.26
N THR A 50 0.37 -0.42 9.95
CA THR A 50 -0.39 -1.68 10.05
C THR A 50 -0.45 -2.26 11.46
N GLY A 51 0.36 -1.74 12.41
CA GLY A 51 0.44 -2.24 13.79
C GLY A 51 1.27 -3.52 13.95
N LEU A 52 2.04 -3.89 12.92
CA LEU A 52 3.03 -4.97 12.99
C LEU A 52 4.24 -4.55 13.82
N LEU A 53 4.49 -3.25 13.92
CA LEU A 53 5.56 -2.65 14.70
C LEU A 53 4.99 -1.50 15.55
N PRO A 54 5.16 -1.51 16.88
CA PRO A 54 4.78 -0.36 17.69
C PRO A 54 5.79 0.78 17.48
N PRO A 55 5.35 2.03 17.35
CA PRO A 55 6.25 3.17 17.33
C PRO A 55 6.85 3.44 18.71
N THR A 56 8.04 4.04 18.76
CA THR A 56 8.66 4.55 20.00
C THR A 56 7.95 5.81 20.48
N SER A 57 7.52 6.66 19.53
CA SER A 57 6.72 7.86 19.76
C SER A 57 5.90 8.21 18.52
N GLY A 58 4.98 9.15 18.65
CA GLY A 58 4.07 9.55 17.59
C GLY A 58 2.75 8.79 17.61
N ALA A 59 1.90 9.06 16.62
CA ALA A 59 0.56 8.50 16.57
C ALA A 59 0.13 8.17 15.13
N VAL A 60 -0.79 7.20 15.00
CA VAL A 60 -1.45 6.84 13.75
C VAL A 60 -2.96 6.92 13.94
N ALA A 61 -3.66 7.63 13.06
CA ALA A 61 -5.09 7.75 13.09
C ALA A 61 -5.73 7.38 11.75
N ILE A 62 -6.94 6.84 11.77
CA ILE A 62 -7.83 6.65 10.62
C ILE A 62 -9.13 7.40 10.91
N ASP A 63 -9.58 8.24 9.97
CA ASP A 63 -10.77 9.09 10.12
C ASP A 63 -10.77 9.86 11.47
N GLY A 64 -9.62 10.40 11.87
CA GLY A 64 -9.44 11.11 13.13
C GLY A 64 -9.42 10.23 14.39
N SER A 65 -9.65 8.93 14.26
CA SER A 65 -9.61 7.99 15.40
C SER A 65 -8.21 7.43 15.58
N ASP A 66 -7.61 7.59 16.77
CA ASP A 66 -6.31 7.00 17.09
C ASP A 66 -6.37 5.46 17.05
N ILE A 67 -5.45 4.89 16.28
CA ILE A 67 -5.30 3.44 16.14
C ILE A 67 -3.91 2.96 16.59
N THR A 68 -3.09 3.83 17.16
CA THR A 68 -1.69 3.55 17.50
C THR A 68 -1.54 2.29 18.36
N GLY A 69 -2.36 2.13 19.38
CA GLY A 69 -2.35 0.96 20.27
C GLY A 69 -3.13 -0.26 19.74
N LEU A 70 -3.71 -0.20 18.56
CA LEU A 70 -4.50 -1.31 18.03
C LEU A 70 -3.64 -2.36 17.34
N ASN A 71 -3.95 -3.63 17.57
CA ASN A 71 -3.37 -4.78 16.86
C ASN A 71 -3.76 -4.78 15.37
N PRO A 72 -2.99 -5.43 14.47
CA PRO A 72 -3.24 -5.44 13.02
C PRO A 72 -4.68 -5.82 12.64
N HIS A 73 -5.24 -6.87 13.24
CA HIS A 73 -6.61 -7.32 12.95
C HIS A 73 -7.68 -6.28 13.35
N LYS A 74 -7.44 -5.47 14.39
CA LYS A 74 -8.35 -4.37 14.76
C LYS A 74 -8.24 -3.20 13.79
N ARG A 75 -7.03 -2.91 13.26
CA ARG A 75 -6.82 -1.91 12.21
C ARG A 75 -7.46 -2.33 10.89
N ALA A 76 -7.36 -3.62 10.52
CA ALA A 76 -8.07 -4.15 9.36
C ALA A 76 -9.59 -3.95 9.48
N ARG A 77 -10.17 -4.15 10.66
CA ARG A 77 -11.60 -3.87 10.92
C ARG A 77 -11.97 -2.39 10.90
N ARG A 78 -10.99 -1.49 10.92
CA ARG A 78 -11.15 -0.05 10.72
C ARG A 78 -10.96 0.37 9.27
N GLY A 79 -10.88 -0.60 8.35
CA GLY A 79 -10.78 -0.36 6.92
C GLY A 79 -9.36 -0.23 6.39
N LEU A 80 -8.33 -0.63 7.15
CA LEU A 80 -6.95 -0.67 6.67
C LEU A 80 -6.64 -2.01 6.00
N ALA A 81 -6.23 -1.99 4.72
CA ALA A 81 -5.67 -3.15 4.04
C ALA A 81 -4.26 -2.87 3.55
N ARG A 82 -3.46 -3.92 3.37
CA ARG A 82 -2.09 -3.85 2.85
C ARG A 82 -1.77 -5.04 1.96
N THR A 83 -1.02 -4.80 0.88
CA THR A 83 -0.22 -5.82 0.20
C THR A 83 1.20 -5.86 0.78
N PHE A 84 1.94 -6.93 0.52
CA PHE A 84 3.30 -7.09 1.04
C PHE A 84 4.29 -7.18 -0.12
N GLN A 85 5.53 -6.74 0.12
CA GLN A 85 6.61 -6.83 -0.85
C GLN A 85 6.86 -8.29 -1.30
N ARG A 86 6.78 -9.25 -0.37
CA ARG A 86 6.79 -10.68 -0.68
C ARG A 86 5.37 -11.17 -0.91
N LEU A 87 5.15 -11.92 -2.01
CA LEU A 87 3.85 -12.52 -2.31
C LEU A 87 3.38 -13.45 -1.18
N GLU A 88 2.27 -13.09 -0.56
CA GLU A 88 1.64 -13.82 0.55
C GLU A 88 0.31 -14.45 0.10
N LEU A 89 0.40 -15.45 -0.82
CA LEU A 89 -0.75 -16.15 -1.36
C LEU A 89 -0.94 -17.53 -0.73
N PHE A 90 -2.18 -17.99 -0.68
CA PHE A 90 -2.49 -19.38 -0.33
C PHE A 90 -2.17 -20.27 -1.53
N THR A 91 -0.97 -20.83 -1.56
CA THR A 91 -0.38 -21.51 -2.72
C THR A 91 -1.16 -22.74 -3.21
N MET A 92 -1.93 -23.39 -2.34
CA MET A 92 -2.77 -24.54 -2.68
C MET A 92 -4.13 -24.17 -3.27
N LEU A 93 -4.48 -22.87 -3.23
CA LEU A 93 -5.77 -22.37 -3.68
C LEU A 93 -5.68 -21.73 -5.07
N THR A 94 -6.82 -21.64 -5.75
CA THR A 94 -7.00 -20.91 -6.99
C THR A 94 -7.06 -19.40 -6.75
N VAL A 95 -7.08 -18.58 -7.80
CA VAL A 95 -7.31 -17.12 -7.73
C VAL A 95 -8.62 -16.85 -6.98
N ARG A 96 -9.71 -17.48 -7.45
CA ARG A 96 -11.04 -17.36 -6.86
C ARG A 96 -11.04 -17.67 -5.36
N GLU A 97 -10.51 -18.82 -4.99
CA GLU A 97 -10.47 -19.25 -3.59
C GLU A 97 -9.64 -18.31 -2.70
N ASN A 98 -8.52 -17.78 -3.21
CA ASN A 98 -7.71 -16.81 -2.48
C ASN A 98 -8.52 -15.55 -2.13
N ILE A 99 -9.29 -15.01 -3.07
CA ILE A 99 -10.10 -13.81 -2.88
C ILE A 99 -11.32 -14.12 -2.01
N LEU A 100 -11.98 -15.27 -2.26
CA LEU A 100 -13.15 -15.71 -1.51
C LEU A 100 -12.88 -15.85 -0.02
N VAL A 101 -11.72 -16.40 0.36
CA VAL A 101 -11.32 -16.50 1.79
C VAL A 101 -11.32 -15.12 2.46
N ALA A 102 -10.83 -14.09 1.77
CA ALA A 102 -10.82 -12.74 2.34
C ALA A 102 -12.23 -12.13 2.43
N ALA A 103 -13.07 -12.37 1.41
CA ALA A 103 -14.46 -11.93 1.40
C ALA A 103 -15.27 -12.61 2.53
N ASP A 104 -15.10 -13.92 2.73
CA ASP A 104 -15.75 -14.68 3.80
C ASP A 104 -15.32 -14.20 5.20
N ILE A 105 -14.03 -13.95 5.39
CA ILE A 105 -13.50 -13.40 6.64
C ILE A 105 -14.11 -12.02 6.90
N HIS A 106 -14.18 -11.17 5.88
CA HIS A 106 -14.78 -9.85 5.99
C HIS A 106 -16.25 -9.95 6.41
N ARG A 107 -17.05 -10.77 5.75
CA ARG A 107 -18.47 -10.99 6.07
C ARG A 107 -18.70 -11.43 7.52
N LYS A 108 -17.82 -12.27 8.07
CA LYS A 108 -17.95 -12.78 9.45
C LYS A 108 -17.87 -11.72 10.54
N TRP A 109 -17.11 -10.63 10.33
CA TRP A 109 -16.95 -9.58 11.34
C TRP A 109 -17.58 -8.25 10.95
N SER A 110 -17.80 -8.00 9.67
CA SER A 110 -18.59 -6.88 9.20
C SER A 110 -20.09 -7.26 9.25
N ARG A 111 -20.96 -6.30 9.24
CA ARG A 111 -22.41 -6.56 9.09
C ARG A 111 -22.83 -6.50 7.62
N ASP A 112 -21.90 -6.73 6.71
CA ASP A 112 -22.13 -6.71 5.27
C ASP A 112 -23.04 -7.88 4.87
N LYS A 113 -24.04 -7.59 4.05
CA LYS A 113 -24.99 -8.60 3.56
C LYS A 113 -24.66 -9.11 2.17
N GLU A 114 -23.65 -8.51 1.52
CA GLU A 114 -23.22 -8.92 0.19
C GLU A 114 -22.74 -10.37 0.20
N ASP A 115 -23.09 -11.12 -0.85
CA ASP A 115 -22.60 -12.50 -0.99
C ASP A 115 -21.08 -12.49 -1.30
N PRO A 116 -20.26 -13.18 -0.48
CA PRO A 116 -18.83 -13.29 -0.75
C PRO A 116 -18.48 -13.84 -2.15
N ALA A 117 -19.29 -14.73 -2.71
CA ALA A 117 -19.04 -15.28 -4.04
C ALA A 117 -19.29 -14.22 -5.14
N GLU A 118 -20.40 -13.50 -5.07
CA GLU A 118 -20.71 -12.41 -6.02
C GLU A 118 -19.63 -11.30 -5.95
N ARG A 119 -19.23 -10.94 -4.74
CA ARG A 119 -18.14 -9.99 -4.53
C ARG A 119 -16.83 -10.48 -5.11
N THR A 120 -16.48 -11.76 -4.90
CA THR A 120 -15.27 -12.37 -5.44
C THR A 120 -15.25 -12.29 -6.96
N ASP A 121 -16.38 -12.61 -7.62
CA ASP A 121 -16.51 -12.53 -9.08
C ASP A 121 -16.37 -11.09 -9.60
N ALA A 122 -16.95 -10.14 -8.91
CA ALA A 122 -16.80 -8.72 -9.24
C ALA A 122 -15.35 -8.27 -9.16
N ILE A 123 -14.63 -8.63 -8.07
CA ILE A 123 -13.22 -8.31 -7.88
C ILE A 123 -12.34 -8.97 -8.95
N ILE A 124 -12.54 -10.25 -9.23
CA ILE A 124 -11.82 -10.98 -10.29
C ILE A 124 -11.97 -10.26 -11.63
N GLY A 125 -13.19 -9.82 -11.94
CA GLY A 125 -13.44 -9.03 -13.14
C GLY A 125 -12.69 -7.71 -13.16
N ARG A 126 -12.66 -7.02 -12.04
CA ARG A 126 -12.02 -5.71 -11.87
C ARG A 126 -10.50 -5.77 -12.01
N ILE A 127 -9.87 -6.80 -11.43
CA ILE A 127 -8.41 -7.00 -11.52
C ILE A 127 -7.99 -7.73 -12.82
N GLY A 128 -8.92 -8.01 -13.74
CA GLY A 128 -8.63 -8.58 -15.06
C GLY A 128 -8.30 -10.08 -15.07
N LEU A 129 -8.59 -10.84 -14.01
CA LEU A 129 -8.20 -12.25 -13.88
C LEU A 129 -9.33 -13.25 -14.16
N ARG A 130 -10.36 -12.88 -14.95
CA ARG A 130 -11.49 -13.80 -15.27
C ARG A 130 -11.04 -15.09 -15.95
N ALA A 131 -10.08 -15.00 -16.87
CA ALA A 131 -9.59 -16.16 -17.62
C ALA A 131 -8.79 -17.16 -16.74
N THR A 132 -8.22 -16.70 -15.63
CA THR A 132 -7.39 -17.48 -14.71
C THR A 132 -8.04 -17.69 -13.34
N ALA A 133 -9.34 -17.38 -13.20
CA ALA A 133 -10.06 -17.41 -11.93
C ALA A 133 -9.93 -18.76 -11.19
N ASP A 134 -9.99 -19.86 -11.93
CA ASP A 134 -9.95 -21.22 -11.39
C ASP A 134 -8.56 -21.90 -11.52
N VAL A 135 -7.54 -21.09 -11.91
CA VAL A 135 -6.14 -21.54 -11.95
C VAL A 135 -5.50 -21.39 -10.57
N ARG A 136 -4.68 -22.35 -10.16
CA ARG A 136 -3.87 -22.26 -8.93
C ARG A 136 -2.89 -21.11 -9.02
N VAL A 137 -2.75 -20.34 -7.93
CA VAL A 137 -1.90 -19.14 -7.92
C VAL A 137 -0.42 -19.44 -8.15
N THR A 138 0.04 -20.67 -7.90
CA THR A 138 1.41 -21.12 -8.18
C THR A 138 1.73 -21.26 -9.68
N ALA A 139 0.71 -21.32 -10.54
CA ALA A 139 0.87 -21.38 -11.99
C ALA A 139 0.80 -20.01 -12.66
N LEU A 140 0.58 -18.93 -11.89
CA LEU A 140 0.47 -17.58 -12.42
C LEU A 140 1.86 -16.91 -12.55
N PRO A 141 2.04 -16.03 -13.53
CA PRO A 141 3.13 -15.05 -13.55
C PRO A 141 3.10 -14.17 -12.29
N THR A 142 4.26 -13.64 -11.89
CA THR A 142 4.40 -12.81 -10.68
C THR A 142 3.45 -11.61 -10.68
N GLY A 143 3.33 -10.90 -11.80
CA GLY A 143 2.42 -9.75 -11.95
C GLY A 143 0.97 -10.11 -11.65
N GLN A 144 0.47 -11.25 -12.17
CA GLN A 144 -0.87 -11.74 -11.86
C GLN A 144 -1.02 -12.13 -10.37
N GLY A 145 0.03 -12.70 -9.76
CA GLY A 145 0.06 -12.97 -8.32
C GLY A 145 -0.14 -11.69 -7.50
N ARG A 146 0.46 -10.57 -7.91
CA ARG A 146 0.27 -9.24 -7.29
C ARG A 146 -1.18 -8.76 -7.40
N LEU A 147 -1.82 -8.99 -8.54
CA LEU A 147 -3.24 -8.68 -8.70
C LEU A 147 -4.13 -9.52 -7.78
N VAL A 148 -3.78 -10.79 -7.53
CA VAL A 148 -4.52 -11.62 -6.55
C VAL A 148 -4.36 -11.07 -5.14
N GLU A 149 -3.17 -10.64 -4.72
CA GLU A 149 -2.98 -9.96 -3.41
C GLU A 149 -3.84 -8.70 -3.30
N LEU A 150 -3.85 -7.88 -4.36
CA LEU A 150 -4.72 -6.70 -4.42
C LEU A 150 -6.19 -7.11 -4.32
N GLY A 151 -6.62 -8.12 -5.05
CA GLY A 151 -7.99 -8.65 -4.98
C GLY A 151 -8.39 -9.09 -3.57
N ARG A 152 -7.49 -9.75 -2.83
CA ARG A 152 -7.69 -10.10 -1.41
C ARG A 152 -7.82 -8.87 -0.51
N ALA A 153 -7.00 -7.85 -0.75
CA ALA A 153 -7.10 -6.58 -0.01
C ALA A 153 -8.45 -5.88 -0.29
N LEU A 154 -8.87 -5.82 -1.55
CA LEU A 154 -10.14 -5.23 -1.98
C LEU A 154 -11.35 -6.00 -1.43
N ALA A 155 -11.23 -7.31 -1.24
CA ALA A 155 -12.27 -8.13 -0.64
C ALA A 155 -12.62 -7.70 0.78
N CYS A 156 -11.75 -7.00 1.49
CA CYS A 156 -11.98 -6.45 2.82
C CYS A 156 -12.67 -5.07 2.83
N LYS A 157 -13.07 -4.50 1.69
CA LYS A 157 -13.64 -3.13 1.55
C LYS A 157 -12.80 -2.07 2.25
N PRO A 158 -11.54 -1.90 1.88
CA PRO A 158 -10.67 -0.97 2.56
C PRO A 158 -11.11 0.48 2.32
N THR A 159 -10.98 1.31 3.34
CA THR A 159 -11.02 2.77 3.22
C THR A 159 -9.62 3.35 3.10
N VAL A 160 -8.60 2.61 3.57
CA VAL A 160 -7.16 2.89 3.41
C VAL A 160 -6.48 1.66 2.84
N LEU A 161 -5.78 1.82 1.74
CA LEU A 161 -5.06 0.74 1.05
C LEU A 161 -3.57 1.07 0.96
N LEU A 162 -2.73 0.25 1.60
CA LEU A 162 -1.27 0.37 1.53
C LEU A 162 -0.74 -0.64 0.51
N LEU A 163 0.00 -0.17 -0.47
CA LEU A 163 0.57 -0.99 -1.54
C LEU A 163 2.10 -0.91 -1.50
N ASP A 164 2.75 -2.06 -1.34
CA ASP A 164 4.19 -2.19 -1.21
C ASP A 164 4.75 -2.88 -2.46
N GLU A 165 5.31 -2.10 -3.39
CA GLU A 165 5.86 -2.51 -4.69
C GLU A 165 4.90 -3.40 -5.51
N PRO A 166 3.65 -2.97 -5.71
CA PRO A 166 2.63 -3.81 -6.32
C PRO A 166 2.81 -4.06 -7.82
N ALA A 167 3.57 -3.21 -8.53
CA ALA A 167 3.82 -3.35 -9.97
C ALA A 167 5.05 -4.23 -10.28
N SER A 168 5.73 -4.77 -9.26
CA SER A 168 6.90 -5.61 -9.47
C SER A 168 6.58 -6.86 -10.29
N GLY A 169 7.30 -7.03 -11.42
CA GLY A 169 7.12 -8.15 -12.34
C GLY A 169 5.98 -8.00 -13.34
N GLN A 170 5.41 -6.81 -13.49
CA GLN A 170 4.45 -6.45 -14.52
C GLN A 170 5.17 -5.89 -15.75
N ASP A 171 4.58 -6.11 -16.93
CA ASP A 171 4.99 -5.42 -18.14
C ASP A 171 4.38 -4.01 -18.23
N ASP A 172 4.76 -3.22 -19.26
CA ASP A 172 4.28 -1.84 -19.43
C ASP A 172 2.74 -1.78 -19.57
N GLY A 173 2.12 -2.73 -20.27
CA GLY A 173 0.68 -2.78 -20.45
C GLY A 173 -0.07 -3.16 -19.18
N GLU A 174 0.46 -4.11 -18.41
CA GLU A 174 -0.06 -4.49 -17.09
C GLU A 174 0.07 -3.32 -16.10
N THR A 175 1.19 -2.60 -16.14
CA THR A 175 1.44 -1.42 -15.30
C THR A 175 0.45 -0.29 -15.60
N GLU A 176 0.12 -0.04 -16.87
CA GLU A 176 -0.90 0.94 -17.24
C GLU A 176 -2.30 0.54 -16.76
N GLN A 177 -2.65 -0.75 -16.87
CA GLN A 177 -3.94 -1.25 -16.36
C GLN A 177 -4.01 -1.12 -14.83
N PHE A 178 -2.91 -1.43 -14.15
CA PHE A 178 -2.78 -1.26 -12.72
C PHE A 178 -2.92 0.22 -12.31
N ALA A 179 -2.28 1.14 -13.04
CA ALA A 179 -2.40 2.57 -12.84
C ALA A 179 -3.85 3.07 -12.93
N ARG A 180 -4.59 2.59 -13.93
CA ARG A 180 -6.04 2.91 -14.08
C ARG A 180 -6.84 2.38 -12.89
N LEU A 181 -6.58 1.15 -12.46
CA LEU A 181 -7.25 0.56 -11.30
C LEU A 181 -7.01 1.35 -10.00
N LEU A 182 -5.80 1.86 -9.78
CA LEU A 182 -5.51 2.71 -8.60
C LEU A 182 -6.30 4.01 -8.62
N ARG A 183 -6.42 4.65 -9.78
CA ARG A 183 -7.23 5.87 -9.93
C ARG A 183 -8.71 5.61 -9.70
N GLU A 184 -9.26 4.52 -10.25
CA GLU A 184 -10.64 4.11 -10.01
C GLU A 184 -10.91 3.88 -8.51
N LEU A 185 -9.98 3.23 -7.79
CA LEU A 185 -10.09 3.02 -6.34
C LEU A 185 -10.09 4.34 -5.58
N ALA A 186 -9.24 5.28 -5.98
CA ALA A 186 -9.23 6.62 -5.41
C ALA A 186 -10.54 7.35 -5.68
N GLU A 187 -11.05 7.36 -6.91
CA GLU A 187 -12.33 7.97 -7.28
C GLU A 187 -13.51 7.40 -6.47
N GLU A 188 -13.44 6.13 -6.05
CA GLU A 188 -14.40 5.51 -5.13
C GLU A 188 -14.23 5.95 -3.66
N GLY A 189 -13.26 6.82 -3.38
CA GLY A 189 -13.00 7.38 -2.06
C GLY A 189 -12.04 6.58 -1.18
N VAL A 190 -11.32 5.60 -1.74
CA VAL A 190 -10.22 4.92 -1.03
C VAL A 190 -9.02 5.85 -0.93
N ALA A 191 -8.42 5.95 0.25
CA ALA A 191 -7.10 6.57 0.40
C ALA A 191 -6.03 5.52 0.07
N VAL A 192 -5.32 5.71 -1.03
CA VAL A 192 -4.27 4.78 -1.47
C VAL A 192 -2.90 5.33 -1.08
N VAL A 193 -2.07 4.53 -0.42
CA VAL A 193 -0.65 4.84 -0.18
C VAL A 193 0.20 3.84 -0.95
N LEU A 194 1.02 4.34 -1.85
CA LEU A 194 1.81 3.56 -2.78
C LEU A 194 3.31 3.71 -2.50
N VAL A 195 3.99 2.60 -2.20
CA VAL A 195 5.45 2.52 -2.24
C VAL A 195 5.85 1.85 -3.54
N GLU A 196 6.63 2.54 -4.36
CA GLU A 196 7.11 2.05 -5.65
C GLU A 196 8.50 2.59 -6.00
N HIS A 197 9.21 1.84 -6.83
CA HIS A 197 10.51 2.21 -7.39
C HIS A 197 10.41 2.70 -8.84
N ASP A 198 9.34 2.34 -9.56
CA ASP A 198 9.09 2.89 -10.88
C ASP A 198 8.58 4.32 -10.76
N VAL A 199 9.52 5.25 -11.00
CA VAL A 199 9.25 6.69 -10.96
C VAL A 199 8.17 7.07 -11.97
N ARG A 200 8.10 6.40 -13.13
CA ARG A 200 7.09 6.70 -14.17
C ARG A 200 5.68 6.40 -13.64
N LEU A 201 5.51 5.23 -13.01
CA LEU A 201 4.23 4.87 -12.40
C LEU A 201 3.84 5.85 -11.30
N VAL A 202 4.78 6.14 -10.37
CA VAL A 202 4.54 7.08 -9.26
C VAL A 202 4.09 8.45 -9.79
N MET A 203 4.83 9.01 -10.76
CA MET A 203 4.51 10.31 -11.36
C MET A 203 3.19 10.31 -12.14
N ALA A 204 2.80 9.16 -12.70
CA ALA A 204 1.56 9.03 -13.45
C ALA A 204 0.31 8.90 -12.58
N VAL A 205 0.41 8.30 -11.38
CA VAL A 205 -0.77 7.94 -10.58
C VAL A 205 -0.93 8.73 -9.29
N CYS A 206 0.15 9.26 -8.70
CA CYS A 206 0.09 9.93 -7.42
C CYS A 206 -0.40 11.37 -7.55
N ASP A 207 -1.26 11.78 -6.63
CA ASP A 207 -1.70 13.17 -6.47
C ASP A 207 -0.70 13.95 -5.60
N VAL A 208 -0.17 13.28 -4.57
CA VAL A 208 0.84 13.81 -3.65
C VAL A 208 1.92 12.75 -3.45
N ILE A 209 3.16 13.19 -3.33
CA ILE A 209 4.31 12.32 -3.06
C ILE A 209 5.02 12.81 -1.80
N SER A 210 5.28 11.90 -0.86
CA SER A 210 6.15 12.11 0.30
C SER A 210 7.48 11.39 0.07
N VAL A 211 8.58 12.09 0.25
CA VAL A 211 9.93 11.54 0.10
C VAL A 211 10.55 11.28 1.45
N LEU A 212 10.85 10.03 1.71
CA LEU A 212 11.48 9.57 2.95
C LEU A 212 12.98 9.33 2.71
N ASP A 213 13.81 9.90 3.58
CA ASP A 213 15.25 9.64 3.61
C ASP A 213 15.76 9.57 5.05
N PHE A 214 16.61 8.60 5.36
CA PHE A 214 17.12 8.33 6.71
C PHE A 214 16.07 8.42 7.83
N GLY A 215 14.87 7.90 7.57
CA GLY A 215 13.76 7.89 8.55
C GLY A 215 12.99 9.20 8.70
N ARG A 216 13.29 10.22 7.90
CA ARG A 216 12.61 11.53 7.92
C ARG A 216 11.94 11.82 6.59
N VAL A 217 10.79 12.47 6.62
CA VAL A 217 10.19 13.04 5.41
C VAL A 217 10.93 14.33 5.07
N ILE A 218 11.63 14.33 3.93
CA ILE A 218 12.48 15.45 3.49
C ILE A 218 11.75 16.38 2.50
N ALA A 219 10.73 15.87 1.82
CA ALA A 219 9.91 16.66 0.90
C ALA A 219 8.50 16.05 0.79
N MET A 220 7.51 16.91 0.52
CA MET A 220 6.14 16.51 0.21
C MET A 220 5.54 17.52 -0.78
N GLY A 221 4.92 17.02 -1.83
CA GLY A 221 4.33 17.88 -2.87
C GLY A 221 3.70 17.07 -4.00
N THR A 222 3.24 17.76 -5.01
CA THR A 222 2.78 17.17 -6.27
C THR A 222 3.95 16.51 -7.02
N PRO A 223 3.68 15.60 -7.96
CA PRO A 223 4.73 15.01 -8.79
C PRO A 223 5.66 16.04 -9.43
N ALA A 224 5.13 17.17 -9.92
CA ALA A 224 5.92 18.23 -10.56
C ALA A 224 6.85 18.94 -9.57
N GLU A 225 6.39 19.21 -8.35
CA GLU A 225 7.19 19.82 -7.29
C GLU A 225 8.33 18.90 -6.85
N ILE A 226 8.03 17.61 -6.66
CA ILE A 226 9.03 16.61 -6.23
C ILE A 226 10.11 16.39 -7.28
N GLN A 227 9.79 16.43 -8.59
CA GLN A 227 10.79 16.30 -9.66
C GLN A 227 11.81 17.44 -9.68
N SER A 228 11.43 18.62 -9.20
CA SER A 228 12.28 19.82 -9.18
C SER A 228 12.93 20.10 -7.81
N ASP A 229 12.64 19.30 -6.81
CA ASP A 229 13.13 19.51 -5.44
C ASP A 229 14.61 19.12 -5.31
N GLU A 230 15.47 20.07 -4.92
CA GLU A 230 16.91 19.86 -4.77
C GLU A 230 17.28 18.85 -3.69
N ALA A 231 16.52 18.78 -2.59
CA ALA A 231 16.76 17.82 -1.52
C ALA A 231 16.48 16.39 -2.02
N VAL A 232 15.42 16.22 -2.81
CA VAL A 232 15.07 14.94 -3.44
C VAL A 232 16.15 14.50 -4.42
N LEU A 233 16.56 15.39 -5.32
CA LEU A 233 17.63 15.09 -6.28
C LEU A 233 18.92 14.68 -5.56
N THR A 234 19.28 15.37 -4.49
CA THR A 234 20.49 15.07 -3.70
C THR A 234 20.38 13.70 -3.00
N ALA A 235 19.25 13.37 -2.41
CA ALA A 235 19.02 12.08 -1.76
C ALA A 235 19.16 10.90 -2.72
N TYR A 236 18.64 11.04 -3.94
CA TYR A 236 18.75 9.99 -4.96
C TYR A 236 20.13 9.92 -5.62
N LEU A 237 20.81 11.05 -5.86
CA LEU A 237 22.16 11.11 -6.42
C LEU A 237 23.23 10.68 -5.40
N GLY A 238 23.03 10.96 -4.12
CA GLY A 238 23.90 10.52 -3.02
C GLY A 238 23.91 9.00 -2.84
N ALA A 239 22.77 8.34 -3.08
CA ALA A 239 22.64 6.90 -2.98
C ALA A 239 23.42 6.13 -4.07
N SER A 240 23.66 6.75 -5.24
CA SER A 240 24.44 6.13 -6.33
C SER A 240 25.96 6.14 -6.12
N LYS A 241 26.47 6.88 -5.14
CA LYS A 241 27.92 6.95 -4.83
C LYS A 241 28.37 5.99 -3.70
N GLY A 242 27.45 5.28 -3.05
CA GLY A 242 27.72 4.40 -1.91
C GLY A 242 27.79 2.89 -2.23
N SER A 243 27.78 2.51 -3.50
CA SER A 243 27.80 1.09 -3.96
C SER A 243 29.03 0.78 -4.82
N GLU A 244 30.22 1.27 -4.41
CA GLU A 244 31.53 0.75 -4.87
C GLU A 244 32.25 0.04 -3.74
#